data_d4754855a91f0d0bb05177b9deacdff8
#
_entry.id   d4754855a91f0d0bb05177b9deacdff8
#
_cell.length_a   1.000
_cell.length_b   1.000
_cell.length_c   1.000
_cell.angle_alpha   90.00
_cell.angle_beta   90.00
_cell.angle_gamma   90.00
#
_symmetry.space_group_name_H-M   'P 1'
#
loop_
_entity.id
_entity.type
_entity.pdbx_description
1 polymer ?
#
loop_
_entity_poly.entity_id
_entity_poly.type
_entity_poly.pdbx_seq_one_letter_code
_entity_poly.pdbx_strand_id
1 'polypeptide(L)'
;MYARQSCVETRALLDELIETLLTIAQDHLNTIMPGYTHLQKAQPVTLAHYMMAYVQMFLRDRKRFQYAYDAANVMPLGSGALAATTYPLNRQRVAELLDFPAITQNSLDGVSDRDFLLDYLSAASLCMMHLSRFCEELILWNSSEFHFVEMDDAFSTGSSIMPQKKNPDVAELLRGKTGRVYGDLFSLLTVMKGIPLAYNKDMQEDKE
;
A
#
# COMPACT_ATOMS: atom_id res chain seq x y z
N MET A 1 10.28 6.87 -13.16
CA MET A 1 11.18 5.78 -12.73
C MET A 1 10.90 5.36 -11.30
N TYR A 2 11.06 6.26 -10.30
CA TYR A 2 10.87 5.95 -8.89
C TYR A 2 9.49 5.30 -8.59
N ALA A 3 8.39 5.95 -8.98
CA ALA A 3 7.04 5.41 -8.74
C ALA A 3 6.82 4.01 -9.34
N ARG A 4 7.37 3.74 -10.55
CA ARG A 4 7.33 2.39 -11.15
C ARG A 4 8.02 1.37 -10.24
N GLN A 5 9.22 1.71 -9.76
CA GLN A 5 10.01 0.83 -8.91
C GLN A 5 9.29 0.58 -7.59
N SER A 6 8.73 1.61 -6.96
CA SER A 6 7.95 1.48 -5.72
C SER A 6 6.74 0.56 -5.89
N CYS A 7 6.03 0.63 -7.04
CA CYS A 7 4.94 -0.30 -7.33
C CYS A 7 5.41 -1.76 -7.41
N VAL A 8 6.57 -2.00 -8.06
CA VAL A 8 7.15 -3.36 -8.18
C VAL A 8 7.54 -3.90 -6.81
N GLU A 9 8.24 -3.11 -6.01
CA GLU A 9 8.70 -3.49 -4.66
C GLU A 9 7.51 -3.77 -3.73
N THR A 10 6.51 -2.88 -3.73
CA THR A 10 5.31 -3.07 -2.90
C THR A 10 4.54 -4.33 -3.29
N ARG A 11 4.44 -4.63 -4.59
CA ARG A 11 3.79 -5.86 -5.05
C ARG A 11 4.55 -7.11 -4.62
N ALA A 12 5.89 -7.09 -4.69
CA ALA A 12 6.72 -8.20 -4.22
C ALA A 12 6.50 -8.47 -2.72
N LEU A 13 6.51 -7.41 -1.90
CA LEU A 13 6.22 -7.53 -0.46
C LEU A 13 4.81 -8.04 -0.17
N LEU A 14 3.82 -7.64 -0.99
CA LEU A 14 2.46 -8.17 -0.88
C LEU A 14 2.38 -9.65 -1.27
N ASP A 15 3.12 -10.07 -2.29
CA ASP A 15 3.19 -11.48 -2.68
C ASP A 15 3.79 -12.32 -1.55
N GLU A 16 4.86 -11.88 -0.89
CA GLU A 16 5.44 -12.54 0.29
C GLU A 16 4.45 -12.63 1.46
N LEU A 17 3.72 -11.56 1.75
CA LEU A 17 2.68 -11.55 2.78
C LEU A 17 1.56 -12.54 2.45
N ILE A 18 1.09 -12.54 1.20
CA ILE A 18 0.04 -13.46 0.74
C ILE A 18 0.50 -14.92 0.88
N GLU A 19 1.72 -15.24 0.47
CA GLU A 19 2.30 -16.58 0.60
C GLU A 19 2.40 -17.02 2.07
N THR A 20 2.80 -16.10 2.96
CA THR A 20 2.85 -16.36 4.40
C THR A 20 1.46 -16.69 4.95
N LEU A 21 0.44 -15.90 4.60
CA LEU A 21 -0.93 -16.14 5.04
C LEU A 21 -1.52 -17.43 4.47
N LEU A 22 -1.16 -17.80 3.23
CA LEU A 22 -1.55 -19.07 2.62
C LEU A 22 -0.91 -20.25 3.36
N THR A 23 0.35 -20.15 3.76
CA THR A 23 1.03 -21.18 4.55
C THR A 23 0.35 -21.36 5.91
N ILE A 24 0.08 -20.27 6.62
CA ILE A 24 -0.67 -20.32 7.89
C ILE A 24 -2.05 -20.96 7.69
N ALA A 25 -2.75 -20.57 6.62
CA ALA A 25 -4.06 -21.14 6.33
C ALA A 25 -3.99 -22.65 6.06
N GLN A 26 -2.97 -23.11 5.34
CA GLN A 26 -2.76 -24.53 5.04
C GLN A 26 -2.47 -25.34 6.29
N ASP A 27 -1.67 -24.82 7.20
CA ASP A 27 -1.32 -25.49 8.47
C ASP A 27 -2.50 -25.55 9.46
N HIS A 28 -3.48 -24.66 9.27
CA HIS A 28 -4.61 -24.49 10.19
C HIS A 28 -6.00 -24.76 9.58
N LEU A 29 -6.07 -25.67 8.59
CA LEU A 29 -7.33 -26.04 7.93
C LEU A 29 -8.43 -26.50 8.90
N ASN A 30 -8.06 -27.18 9.98
CA ASN A 30 -8.99 -27.76 10.94
C ASN A 30 -8.99 -27.03 12.31
N THR A 31 -8.25 -25.95 12.46
CA THR A 31 -8.21 -25.16 13.69
C THR A 31 -9.46 -24.31 13.79
N ILE A 32 -10.40 -24.72 14.64
CA ILE A 32 -11.68 -24.05 14.84
C ILE A 32 -11.51 -22.93 15.87
N MET A 33 -12.05 -21.74 15.54
CA MET A 33 -12.11 -20.60 16.43
C MET A 33 -13.50 -19.93 16.36
N PRO A 34 -13.90 -19.15 17.38
CA PRO A 34 -15.14 -18.39 17.30
C PRO A 34 -15.01 -17.22 16.32
N GLY A 35 -15.94 -17.11 15.40
CA GLY A 35 -16.14 -15.90 14.59
C GLY A 35 -17.03 -14.92 15.33
N TYR A 36 -16.80 -13.62 15.09
CA TYR A 36 -17.48 -12.53 15.79
C TYR A 36 -18.19 -11.60 14.82
N THR A 37 -19.36 -11.11 15.26
CA THR A 37 -20.00 -9.91 14.74
C THR A 37 -20.35 -9.01 15.93
N HIS A 38 -20.14 -7.69 15.80
CA HIS A 38 -20.37 -6.75 16.91
C HIS A 38 -19.56 -7.09 18.19
N LEU A 39 -18.38 -7.73 18.03
CA LEU A 39 -17.59 -8.32 19.13
C LEU A 39 -18.36 -9.34 20.00
N GLN A 40 -19.45 -9.90 19.48
CA GLN A 40 -20.20 -11.00 20.07
C GLN A 40 -19.93 -12.28 19.28
N LYS A 41 -19.80 -13.42 19.99
CA LYS A 41 -19.62 -14.72 19.35
C LYS A 41 -20.80 -15.03 18.44
N ALA A 42 -20.52 -15.35 17.19
CA ALA A 42 -21.52 -15.61 16.16
C ALA A 42 -21.46 -17.06 15.67
N GLN A 43 -20.53 -17.39 14.81
CA GLN A 43 -20.43 -18.71 14.21
C GLN A 43 -19.00 -19.25 14.34
N PRO A 44 -18.82 -20.58 14.46
CA PRO A 44 -17.49 -21.17 14.38
C PRO A 44 -16.92 -20.97 12.97
N VAL A 45 -15.62 -20.74 12.90
CA VAL A 45 -14.87 -20.55 11.65
C VAL A 45 -13.52 -21.24 11.81
N THR A 46 -12.90 -21.69 10.73
CA THR A 46 -11.51 -22.16 10.82
C THR A 46 -10.55 -20.97 10.69
N LEU A 47 -9.39 -21.06 11.33
CA LEU A 47 -8.33 -20.06 11.19
C LEU A 47 -7.92 -19.91 9.72
N ALA A 48 -7.87 -21.02 8.98
CA ALA A 48 -7.63 -21.01 7.54
C ALA A 48 -8.60 -20.11 6.79
N HIS A 49 -9.91 -20.26 7.04
CA HIS A 49 -10.94 -19.44 6.39
C HIS A 49 -10.78 -17.95 6.74
N TYR A 50 -10.39 -17.67 7.99
CA TYR A 50 -10.14 -16.31 8.46
C TYR A 50 -8.95 -15.67 7.74
N MET A 51 -7.81 -16.38 7.65
CA MET A 51 -6.62 -15.92 6.92
C MET A 51 -6.92 -15.69 5.44
N MET A 52 -7.72 -16.56 4.82
CA MET A 52 -8.13 -16.42 3.43
C MET A 52 -8.96 -15.14 3.16
N ALA A 53 -9.67 -14.60 4.14
CA ALA A 53 -10.35 -13.31 3.99
C ALA A 53 -9.33 -12.16 3.76
N TYR A 54 -8.22 -12.15 4.52
CA TYR A 54 -7.14 -11.19 4.33
C TYR A 54 -6.35 -11.42 3.04
N VAL A 55 -6.10 -12.67 2.66
CA VAL A 55 -5.54 -12.99 1.33
C VAL A 55 -6.37 -12.35 0.21
N GLN A 56 -7.71 -12.44 0.27
CA GLN A 56 -8.58 -11.79 -0.72
C GLN A 56 -8.45 -10.26 -0.72
N MET A 57 -8.25 -9.63 0.44
CA MET A 57 -8.03 -8.19 0.53
C MET A 57 -6.70 -7.81 -0.13
N PHE A 58 -5.59 -8.47 0.20
CA PHE A 58 -4.27 -8.19 -0.34
C PHE A 58 -4.14 -8.52 -1.83
N LEU A 59 -4.84 -9.52 -2.33
CA LEU A 59 -4.93 -9.78 -3.78
C LEU A 59 -5.61 -8.62 -4.54
N ARG A 60 -6.60 -7.95 -3.94
CA ARG A 60 -7.19 -6.74 -4.51
C ARG A 60 -6.22 -5.56 -4.47
N ASP A 61 -5.44 -5.43 -3.39
CA ASP A 61 -4.43 -4.37 -3.25
C ASP A 61 -3.30 -4.57 -4.27
N ARG A 62 -2.83 -5.79 -4.44
CA ARG A 62 -1.84 -6.14 -5.47
C ARG A 62 -2.28 -5.69 -6.88
N LYS A 63 -3.57 -5.86 -7.21
CA LYS A 63 -4.13 -5.39 -8.50
C LYS A 63 -4.15 -3.86 -8.59
N ARG A 64 -4.40 -3.15 -7.48
CA ARG A 64 -4.37 -1.67 -7.44
C ARG A 64 -2.96 -1.16 -7.70
N PHE A 65 -1.94 -1.76 -7.10
CA PHE A 65 -0.54 -1.40 -7.39
C PHE A 65 -0.11 -1.76 -8.81
N GLN A 66 -0.68 -2.80 -9.42
CA GLN A 66 -0.46 -3.04 -10.85
C GLN A 66 -1.06 -1.91 -11.70
N TYR A 67 -2.26 -1.45 -11.39
CA TYR A 67 -2.88 -0.31 -12.07
C TYR A 67 -2.03 0.97 -11.93
N ALA A 68 -1.58 1.29 -10.72
CA ALA A 68 -0.70 2.42 -10.47
C ALA A 68 0.64 2.30 -11.25
N TYR A 69 1.20 1.09 -11.34
CA TYR A 69 2.37 0.82 -12.19
C TYR A 69 2.08 1.13 -13.66
N ASP A 70 0.97 0.65 -14.19
CA ASP A 70 0.60 0.84 -15.60
C ASP A 70 0.40 2.34 -15.91
N ALA A 71 -0.22 3.09 -15.00
CA ALA A 71 -0.36 4.55 -15.10
C ALA A 71 1.01 5.26 -15.06
N ALA A 72 1.93 4.84 -14.20
CA ALA A 72 3.28 5.39 -14.11
C ALA A 72 4.19 4.97 -15.27
N ASN A 73 3.77 4.01 -16.10
CA ASN A 73 4.60 3.41 -17.15
C ASN A 73 4.45 4.08 -18.52
N VAL A 74 4.24 5.39 -18.52
CA VAL A 74 4.16 6.24 -19.70
C VAL A 74 5.21 7.36 -19.60
N MET A 75 6.06 7.51 -20.61
CA MET A 75 7.22 8.40 -20.57
C MET A 75 6.85 9.85 -20.92
N PRO A 76 7.04 10.85 -20.03
CA PRO A 76 6.67 12.24 -20.26
C PRO A 76 7.79 13.08 -20.91
N LEU A 77 9.04 12.59 -20.93
CA LEU A 77 10.19 13.39 -21.38
C LEU A 77 10.02 13.87 -22.82
N GLY A 78 10.50 15.09 -23.08
CA GLY A 78 10.32 15.80 -24.33
C GLY A 78 9.07 16.68 -24.39
N SER A 79 8.27 16.73 -23.30
CA SER A 79 7.15 17.66 -23.16
C SER A 79 7.61 19.12 -23.02
N GLY A 80 8.89 19.36 -22.67
CA GLY A 80 9.44 20.70 -22.46
C GLY A 80 8.81 21.38 -21.24
N ALA A 81 8.68 22.71 -21.32
CA ALA A 81 8.01 23.46 -20.25
C ALA A 81 6.47 23.26 -20.28
N LEU A 82 5.88 23.18 -21.49
CA LEU A 82 4.45 22.92 -21.69
C LEU A 82 4.09 22.56 -23.16
N ALA A 83 4.85 23.02 -24.13
CA ALA A 83 4.55 22.93 -25.56
C ALA A 83 5.63 22.21 -26.37
N ALA A 84 6.26 21.19 -25.78
CA ALA A 84 7.38 20.44 -26.33
C ALA A 84 8.62 21.33 -26.58
N THR A 85 9.38 21.08 -27.64
CA THR A 85 10.63 21.77 -27.95
C THR A 85 10.84 21.82 -29.47
N THR A 86 11.56 22.81 -29.93
CA THR A 86 11.99 22.95 -31.34
C THR A 86 13.23 22.10 -31.68
N TYR A 87 13.90 21.52 -30.69
CA TYR A 87 15.00 20.60 -30.91
C TYR A 87 14.49 19.25 -31.46
N PRO A 88 15.22 18.60 -32.37
CA PRO A 88 14.81 17.35 -33.02
C PRO A 88 15.02 16.16 -32.04
N LEU A 89 14.25 16.11 -30.96
CA LEU A 89 14.31 15.03 -29.98
C LEU A 89 13.57 13.79 -30.48
N ASN A 90 14.21 12.62 -30.39
CA ASN A 90 13.57 11.36 -30.66
C ASN A 90 13.00 10.78 -29.35
N ARG A 91 11.75 11.15 -29.02
CA ARG A 91 11.07 10.69 -27.79
C ARG A 91 10.91 9.18 -27.73
N GLN A 92 10.69 8.55 -28.89
CA GLN A 92 10.59 7.08 -28.94
C GLN A 92 11.90 6.41 -28.51
N ARG A 93 13.04 6.91 -29.01
CA ARG A 93 14.35 6.40 -28.61
C ARG A 93 14.63 6.63 -27.12
N VAL A 94 14.17 7.73 -26.53
CA VAL A 94 14.28 7.99 -25.10
C VAL A 94 13.43 6.99 -24.30
N ALA A 95 12.21 6.72 -24.75
CA ALA A 95 11.33 5.72 -24.11
C ALA A 95 11.97 4.32 -24.12
N GLU A 96 12.52 3.90 -25.27
CA GLU A 96 13.25 2.60 -25.39
C GLU A 96 14.42 2.51 -24.41
N LEU A 97 15.25 3.56 -24.33
CA LEU A 97 16.42 3.59 -23.45
C LEU A 97 16.07 3.58 -21.96
N LEU A 98 14.88 4.05 -21.61
CA LEU A 98 14.36 4.10 -20.24
C LEU A 98 13.37 2.98 -19.93
N ASP A 99 13.21 2.06 -20.87
CA ASP A 99 12.28 0.93 -20.75
C ASP A 99 10.84 1.36 -20.43
N PHE A 100 10.32 2.31 -21.25
CA PHE A 100 8.91 2.70 -21.22
C PHE A 100 8.20 2.20 -22.50
N PRO A 101 7.04 1.54 -22.37
CA PRO A 101 6.29 1.00 -23.50
C PRO A 101 5.55 2.07 -24.30
N ALA A 102 5.34 3.25 -23.72
CA ALA A 102 4.55 4.33 -24.30
C ALA A 102 5.12 5.72 -23.95
N ILE A 103 4.72 6.71 -24.72
CA ILE A 103 5.01 8.14 -24.49
C ILE A 103 3.71 8.93 -24.29
N THR A 104 3.75 9.99 -23.49
CA THR A 104 2.61 10.90 -23.31
C THR A 104 2.24 11.57 -24.63
N GLN A 105 0.95 11.67 -24.92
CA GLN A 105 0.44 12.18 -26.22
C GLN A 105 0.25 13.68 -26.23
N ASN A 106 0.06 14.31 -25.09
CA ASN A 106 -0.10 15.77 -24.95
C ASN A 106 0.98 16.32 -24.03
N SER A 107 1.69 17.36 -24.45
CA SER A 107 2.82 17.92 -23.70
C SER A 107 2.38 18.71 -22.46
N LEU A 108 1.23 19.38 -22.49
CA LEU A 108 0.69 20.06 -21.31
C LEU A 108 0.33 19.07 -20.21
N ASP A 109 -0.36 18.01 -20.59
CA ASP A 109 -0.71 16.91 -19.71
C ASP A 109 0.54 16.21 -19.17
N GLY A 110 1.49 15.84 -20.04
CA GLY A 110 2.73 15.17 -19.65
C GLY A 110 3.63 15.96 -18.69
N VAL A 111 3.50 17.30 -18.64
CA VAL A 111 4.19 18.15 -17.64
C VAL A 111 3.44 18.19 -16.33
N SER A 112 2.11 18.26 -16.37
CA SER A 112 1.26 18.50 -15.20
C SER A 112 0.78 17.24 -14.49
N ASP A 113 0.80 16.09 -15.16
CA ASP A 113 0.27 14.84 -14.63
C ASP A 113 0.98 14.39 -13.33
N ARG A 114 0.18 14.09 -12.34
CA ARG A 114 0.54 13.45 -11.08
C ARG A 114 -0.47 12.35 -10.70
N ASP A 115 -1.38 12.00 -11.59
CA ASP A 115 -2.42 11.01 -11.33
C ASP A 115 -1.79 9.66 -10.97
N PHE A 116 -0.69 9.28 -11.60
CA PHE A 116 0.04 8.06 -11.27
C PHE A 116 0.57 8.01 -9.82
N LEU A 117 0.88 9.17 -9.21
CA LEU A 117 1.25 9.25 -7.78
C LEU A 117 0.01 9.14 -6.90
N LEU A 118 -1.08 9.79 -7.29
CA LEU A 118 -2.38 9.68 -6.60
C LEU A 118 -2.93 8.26 -6.65
N ASP A 119 -2.78 7.55 -7.77
CA ASP A 119 -3.13 6.14 -7.91
C ASP A 119 -2.30 5.27 -6.95
N TYR A 120 -0.98 5.51 -6.88
CA TYR A 120 -0.10 4.81 -5.93
C TYR A 120 -0.52 5.06 -4.47
N LEU A 121 -0.69 6.32 -4.08
CA LEU A 121 -1.07 6.70 -2.71
C LEU A 121 -2.48 6.20 -2.35
N SER A 122 -3.40 6.17 -3.31
CA SER A 122 -4.73 5.60 -3.12
C SER A 122 -4.67 4.08 -2.89
N ALA A 123 -3.85 3.38 -3.69
CA ALA A 123 -3.59 1.95 -3.50
C ALA A 123 -2.93 1.68 -2.14
N ALA A 124 -1.93 2.48 -1.76
CA ALA A 124 -1.24 2.40 -0.48
C ALA A 124 -2.18 2.65 0.70
N SER A 125 -3.07 3.65 0.61
CA SER A 125 -4.05 3.96 1.64
C SER A 125 -5.03 2.81 1.88
N LEU A 126 -5.53 2.18 0.82
CA LEU A 126 -6.40 1.00 0.94
C LEU A 126 -5.65 -0.22 1.50
N CYS A 127 -4.41 -0.44 1.07
CA CYS A 127 -3.56 -1.50 1.60
C CYS A 127 -3.30 -1.30 3.10
N MET A 128 -2.93 -0.10 3.51
CA MET A 128 -2.72 0.23 4.93
C MET A 128 -3.98 0.07 5.77
N MET A 129 -5.16 0.35 5.21
CA MET A 129 -6.43 0.09 5.88
C MET A 129 -6.63 -1.42 6.11
N HIS A 130 -6.33 -2.27 5.13
CA HIS A 130 -6.42 -3.71 5.29
C HIS A 130 -5.39 -4.24 6.29
N LEU A 131 -4.15 -3.75 6.23
CA LEU A 131 -3.10 -4.08 7.21
C LEU A 131 -3.48 -3.63 8.62
N SER A 132 -4.04 -2.43 8.77
CA SER A 132 -4.53 -1.92 10.06
C SER A 132 -5.61 -2.82 10.65
N ARG A 133 -6.55 -3.29 9.84
CA ARG A 133 -7.59 -4.26 10.28
C ARG A 133 -6.99 -5.59 10.70
N PHE A 134 -6.03 -6.10 9.92
CA PHE A 134 -5.33 -7.34 10.28
C PHE A 134 -4.56 -7.20 11.60
N CYS A 135 -3.87 -6.08 11.78
CA CYS A 135 -3.17 -5.78 13.04
C CYS A 135 -4.12 -5.68 14.22
N GLU A 136 -5.31 -5.09 14.05
CA GLU A 136 -6.33 -5.04 15.09
C GLU A 136 -6.78 -6.43 15.53
N GLU A 137 -6.98 -7.36 14.59
CA GLU A 137 -7.29 -8.77 14.92
C GLU A 137 -6.15 -9.40 15.74
N LEU A 138 -4.90 -9.22 15.31
CA LEU A 138 -3.74 -9.76 16.04
C LEU A 138 -3.63 -9.18 17.46
N ILE A 139 -3.88 -7.89 17.63
CA ILE A 139 -3.88 -7.21 18.93
C ILE A 139 -4.98 -7.81 19.83
N LEU A 140 -6.20 -7.93 19.31
CA LEU A 140 -7.30 -8.54 20.03
C LEU A 140 -6.99 -10.01 20.41
N TRP A 141 -6.52 -10.78 19.44
CA TRP A 141 -6.23 -12.20 19.66
C TRP A 141 -5.07 -12.45 20.64
N ASN A 142 -4.11 -11.52 20.71
CA ASN A 142 -2.99 -11.59 21.66
C ASN A 142 -3.36 -11.08 23.06
N SER A 143 -4.54 -10.47 23.24
CA SER A 143 -4.98 -9.99 24.55
C SER A 143 -5.25 -11.14 25.53
N SER A 144 -5.15 -10.86 26.82
CA SER A 144 -5.44 -11.85 27.88
C SER A 144 -6.89 -12.34 27.83
N GLU A 145 -7.81 -11.54 27.31
CA GLU A 145 -9.25 -11.84 27.21
C GLU A 145 -9.57 -12.83 26.09
N PHE A 146 -8.88 -12.72 24.94
CA PHE A 146 -9.08 -13.62 23.80
C PHE A 146 -8.07 -14.77 23.79
N HIS A 147 -6.80 -14.45 23.91
CA HIS A 147 -5.68 -15.40 23.99
C HIS A 147 -5.70 -16.49 22.89
N PHE A 148 -6.01 -16.10 21.66
CA PHE A 148 -6.02 -17.02 20.51
C PHE A 148 -4.65 -17.19 19.89
N VAL A 149 -3.78 -16.17 20.00
CA VAL A 149 -2.41 -16.17 19.54
C VAL A 149 -1.49 -15.59 20.60
N GLU A 150 -0.23 -15.97 20.55
CA GLU A 150 0.84 -15.35 21.33
C GLU A 150 1.89 -14.82 20.37
N MET A 151 2.21 -13.53 20.50
CA MET A 151 3.26 -12.90 19.70
C MET A 151 4.62 -13.38 20.18
N ASP A 152 5.53 -13.65 19.23
CA ASP A 152 6.92 -13.97 19.55
C ASP A 152 7.61 -12.81 20.26
N ASP A 153 8.56 -13.11 21.14
CA ASP A 153 9.32 -12.12 21.92
C ASP A 153 10.09 -11.15 21.02
N ALA A 154 10.50 -11.59 19.83
CA ALA A 154 11.18 -10.74 18.84
C ALA A 154 10.28 -9.63 18.28
N PHE A 155 8.95 -9.78 18.38
CA PHE A 155 7.95 -8.84 17.85
C PHE A 155 7.06 -8.23 18.95
N SER A 156 7.49 -8.33 20.21
CA SER A 156 6.77 -7.80 21.36
C SER A 156 7.73 -7.10 22.32
N THR A 157 7.24 -6.12 23.07
CA THR A 157 8.01 -5.51 24.16
C THR A 157 7.44 -5.93 25.51
N GLY A 158 8.34 -6.13 26.45
CA GLY A 158 7.99 -6.37 27.84
C GLY A 158 7.82 -5.07 28.63
N SER A 159 7.49 -5.25 29.91
CA SER A 159 7.50 -4.16 30.89
C SER A 159 8.56 -4.43 31.95
N SER A 160 9.37 -3.41 32.29
CA SER A 160 10.35 -3.53 33.37
C SER A 160 9.71 -3.70 34.75
N ILE A 161 8.46 -3.28 34.92
CA ILE A 161 7.71 -3.35 36.17
C ILE A 161 6.80 -4.58 36.23
N MET A 162 6.32 -5.06 35.08
CA MET A 162 5.40 -6.18 34.94
C MET A 162 6.02 -7.27 34.04
N PRO A 163 6.81 -8.20 34.59
CA PRO A 163 7.56 -9.18 33.78
C PRO A 163 6.68 -10.09 32.91
N GLN A 164 5.42 -10.31 33.29
CA GLN A 164 4.45 -11.11 32.57
C GLN A 164 3.81 -10.39 31.36
N LYS A 165 4.03 -9.06 31.24
CA LYS A 165 3.37 -8.24 30.20
C LYS A 165 4.14 -8.32 28.88
N LYS A 166 3.45 -8.70 27.82
CA LYS A 166 3.92 -8.68 26.42
C LYS A 166 3.00 -7.79 25.62
N ASN A 167 3.56 -6.78 24.97
CA ASN A 167 2.79 -5.82 24.16
C ASN A 167 2.96 -6.14 22.68
N PRO A 168 1.90 -6.14 21.87
CA PRO A 168 1.97 -6.39 20.42
C PRO A 168 2.41 -5.15 19.63
N ASP A 169 3.58 -4.58 19.97
CA ASP A 169 4.01 -3.25 19.49
C ASP A 169 4.13 -3.16 17.98
N VAL A 170 4.60 -4.21 17.32
CA VAL A 170 4.74 -4.18 15.85
C VAL A 170 3.37 -4.00 15.19
N ALA A 171 2.35 -4.70 15.67
CA ALA A 171 0.99 -4.57 15.17
C ALA A 171 0.41 -3.18 15.48
N GLU A 172 0.66 -2.65 16.68
CA GLU A 172 0.22 -1.30 17.08
C GLU A 172 0.88 -0.20 16.23
N LEU A 173 2.21 -0.28 16.03
CA LEU A 173 2.96 0.68 15.23
C LEU A 173 2.50 0.66 13.76
N LEU A 174 2.25 -0.51 13.18
CA LEU A 174 1.76 -0.63 11.81
C LEU A 174 0.36 -0.04 11.69
N ARG A 175 -0.55 -0.35 12.63
CA ARG A 175 -1.87 0.26 12.71
C ARG A 175 -1.78 1.79 12.80
N GLY A 176 -0.88 2.32 13.63
CA GLY A 176 -0.67 3.77 13.81
C GLY A 176 -0.13 4.45 12.55
N LYS A 177 0.77 3.81 11.78
CA LYS A 177 1.34 4.36 10.54
C LYS A 177 0.31 4.58 9.42
N THR A 178 -0.83 3.94 9.48
CA THR A 178 -1.91 4.10 8.50
C THR A 178 -2.32 5.57 8.35
N GLY A 179 -2.40 6.30 9.46
CA GLY A 179 -2.76 7.74 9.45
C GLY A 179 -1.78 8.61 8.67
N ARG A 180 -0.48 8.27 8.67
CA ARG A 180 0.53 8.98 7.89
C ARG A 180 0.25 8.84 6.38
N VAL A 181 0.06 7.61 5.91
CA VAL A 181 -0.21 7.34 4.49
C VAL A 181 -1.50 8.00 4.00
N TYR A 182 -2.53 8.06 4.85
CA TYR A 182 -3.74 8.83 4.55
C TYR A 182 -3.45 10.34 4.43
N GLY A 183 -2.60 10.86 5.32
CA GLY A 183 -2.15 12.26 5.28
C GLY A 183 -1.42 12.59 3.99
N ASP A 184 -0.55 11.71 3.52
CA ASP A 184 0.23 11.89 2.28
C ASP A 184 -0.69 11.95 1.05
N LEU A 185 -1.67 11.03 0.95
CA LEU A 185 -2.68 11.05 -0.11
C LEU A 185 -3.49 12.35 -0.08
N PHE A 186 -3.96 12.76 1.10
CA PHE A 186 -4.75 13.97 1.25
C PHE A 186 -3.93 15.24 0.95
N SER A 187 -2.65 15.24 1.32
CA SER A 187 -1.71 16.32 1.00
C SER A 187 -1.57 16.51 -0.50
N LEU A 188 -1.25 15.44 -1.23
CA LEU A 188 -1.07 15.53 -2.69
C LEU A 188 -2.38 15.90 -3.42
N LEU A 189 -3.51 15.36 -3.02
CA LEU A 189 -4.83 15.77 -3.53
C LEU A 189 -5.07 17.28 -3.32
N THR A 190 -4.67 17.79 -2.14
CA THR A 190 -4.81 19.21 -1.81
C THR A 190 -3.88 20.09 -2.64
N VAL A 191 -2.66 19.65 -2.88
CA VAL A 191 -1.71 20.34 -3.77
C VAL A 191 -2.29 20.44 -5.17
N MET A 192 -2.77 19.34 -5.74
CA MET A 192 -3.20 19.26 -7.12
C MET A 192 -4.53 19.97 -7.43
N LYS A 193 -5.44 20.11 -6.44
CA LYS A 193 -6.84 20.53 -6.62
C LYS A 193 -7.09 21.88 -7.32
N GLY A 194 -6.16 22.77 -7.38
CA GLY A 194 -6.41 24.14 -7.87
C GLY A 194 -5.32 24.68 -8.78
N ILE A 195 -4.39 23.84 -9.19
CA ILE A 195 -3.23 24.24 -10.00
C ILE A 195 -3.65 24.34 -11.47
N PRO A 196 -3.43 25.51 -12.13
CA PRO A 196 -3.63 25.62 -13.58
C PRO A 196 -2.51 24.92 -14.35
N LEU A 197 -2.79 24.55 -15.59
CA LEU A 197 -1.78 24.02 -16.51
C LEU A 197 -0.69 25.07 -16.81
N ALA A 198 0.59 24.69 -16.93
CA ALA A 198 1.02 23.28 -16.87
C ALA A 198 1.76 22.98 -15.57
N TYR A 199 2.58 23.90 -15.06
CA TYR A 199 3.45 23.68 -13.92
C TYR A 199 3.47 24.90 -12.99
N ASN A 200 3.33 24.63 -11.70
CA ASN A 200 3.53 25.59 -10.62
C ASN A 200 4.42 24.98 -9.54
N LYS A 201 5.06 25.82 -8.72
CA LYS A 201 6.01 25.33 -7.69
C LYS A 201 5.36 24.50 -6.60
N ASP A 202 4.06 24.62 -6.40
CA ASP A 202 3.27 23.73 -5.54
C ASP A 202 3.54 22.24 -5.81
N MET A 203 3.79 21.90 -7.09
CA MET A 203 4.11 20.52 -7.50
C MET A 203 5.46 20.01 -6.95
N GLN A 204 6.28 20.84 -6.28
CA GLN A 204 7.48 20.36 -5.60
C GLN A 204 7.17 19.55 -4.33
N GLU A 205 5.96 19.74 -3.78
CA GLU A 205 5.46 18.94 -2.64
C GLU A 205 5.21 17.45 -3.00
N ASP A 206 5.30 17.10 -4.29
CA ASP A 206 5.20 15.71 -4.77
C ASP A 206 6.43 14.84 -4.40
N LYS A 207 7.44 15.41 -3.73
CA LYS A 207 8.71 14.74 -3.39
C LYS A 207 8.79 14.34 -1.93
N GLU A 208 7.89 14.78 -1.10
CA GLU A 208 7.79 14.46 0.32
C GLU A 208 6.85 13.27 0.54
#